data_fa96db545dc1c0f6ce6e4bc4055bc9bc
#
_entry.id   fa96db545dc1c0f6ce6e4bc4055bc9bc
#
_cell.length_a   1.000
_cell.length_b   1.000
_cell.length_c   1.000
_cell.angle_alpha   90.00
_cell.angle_beta   90.00
_cell.angle_gamma   90.00
#
_symmetry.space_group_name_H-M   'P 1'
#
loop_
_entity.id
_entity.type
_entity.pdbx_description
1 polymer ?
#
loop_
_entity_poly.entity_id
_entity_poly.type
_entity_poly.pdbx_seq_one_letter_code
_entity_poly.pdbx_strand_id
1 'polypeptide(L)'
;EFDGKPIKEMVELPKIVAQTDAGKKVTVKVWRNKREITKNIILGRLETSEDFKQKSIITEKPKEVEIEGLKITVRLVDKKDLEERKLSKDVTGVVITKIAQDSPVNYLETGNIIVEAQKKKINTIGDLENIVKITKRSSEKTLLIAIYNNQNQRRYIGCLLYTSDAADEITG
;
A
#
# COMPACT_ATOMS: atom_id res chain seq x y z
N GLU A 1 -15.62 -15.13 -24.80
CA GLU A 1 -15.01 -16.27 -25.51
C GLU A 1 -13.51 -16.27 -25.23
N PHE A 2 -12.94 -17.45 -24.96
CA PHE A 2 -11.54 -17.64 -24.67
C PHE A 2 -10.99 -18.79 -25.55
N ASP A 3 -9.99 -18.49 -26.40
CA ASP A 3 -9.36 -19.44 -27.34
C ASP A 3 -10.38 -20.25 -28.16
N GLY A 4 -11.41 -19.58 -28.70
CA GLY A 4 -12.47 -20.16 -29.46
C GLY A 4 -13.59 -20.86 -28.63
N LYS A 5 -13.45 -20.95 -27.31
CA LYS A 5 -14.44 -21.55 -26.42
C LYS A 5 -15.39 -20.49 -25.84
N PRO A 6 -16.70 -20.57 -25.99
CA PRO A 6 -17.61 -19.62 -25.37
C PRO A 6 -17.63 -19.81 -23.86
N ILE A 7 -17.56 -18.71 -23.11
CA ILE A 7 -17.67 -18.69 -21.65
C ILE A 7 -19.08 -18.29 -21.29
N LYS A 8 -19.87 -19.22 -20.71
CA LYS A 8 -21.26 -18.98 -20.31
C LYS A 8 -21.33 -18.49 -18.84
N GLU A 9 -20.45 -19.01 -18.00
CA GLU A 9 -20.42 -18.70 -16.58
C GLU A 9 -19.02 -18.23 -16.14
N MET A 10 -18.99 -17.35 -15.15
CA MET A 10 -17.73 -16.78 -14.64
C MET A 10 -16.76 -17.86 -14.10
N VAL A 11 -17.29 -18.95 -13.55
CA VAL A 11 -16.51 -20.07 -12.97
C VAL A 11 -15.84 -20.97 -14.02
N GLU A 12 -16.23 -20.86 -15.29
CA GLU A 12 -15.66 -21.66 -16.38
C GLU A 12 -14.28 -21.11 -16.82
N LEU A 13 -14.12 -19.77 -16.82
CA LEU A 13 -12.90 -19.12 -17.28
C LEU A 13 -11.65 -19.59 -16.52
N PRO A 14 -11.61 -19.61 -15.17
CA PRO A 14 -10.46 -20.10 -14.43
C PRO A 14 -10.09 -21.55 -14.76
N LYS A 15 -11.08 -22.41 -14.97
CA LYS A 15 -10.86 -23.82 -15.32
C LYS A 15 -10.23 -23.97 -16.71
N ILE A 16 -10.71 -23.22 -17.70
CA ILE A 16 -10.19 -23.24 -19.06
C ILE A 16 -8.78 -22.69 -19.11
N VAL A 17 -8.52 -21.59 -18.38
CA VAL A 17 -7.19 -20.98 -18.27
C VAL A 17 -6.20 -21.96 -17.62
N ALA A 18 -6.60 -22.63 -16.54
CA ALA A 18 -5.75 -23.62 -15.85
C ALA A 18 -5.40 -24.85 -16.71
N GLN A 19 -6.24 -25.17 -17.69
CA GLN A 19 -6.03 -26.28 -18.63
C GLN A 19 -5.24 -25.87 -19.87
N THR A 20 -4.87 -24.60 -19.99
CA THR A 20 -4.12 -24.07 -21.14
C THR A 20 -2.66 -23.84 -20.76
N ASP A 21 -1.75 -24.30 -21.61
CA ASP A 21 -0.33 -24.20 -21.33
C ASP A 21 0.16 -22.77 -21.15
N ALA A 22 1.04 -22.58 -20.16
CA ALA A 22 1.70 -21.30 -19.95
C ALA A 22 2.62 -20.98 -21.14
N GLY A 23 2.63 -19.72 -21.56
CA GLY A 23 3.34 -19.26 -22.77
C GLY A 23 2.55 -19.35 -24.05
N LYS A 24 1.36 -20.01 -24.04
CA LYS A 24 0.50 -20.07 -25.22
C LYS A 24 -0.13 -18.71 -25.51
N LYS A 25 -0.10 -18.30 -26.77
CA LYS A 25 -0.85 -17.14 -27.26
C LYS A 25 -2.29 -17.52 -27.54
N VAL A 26 -3.22 -16.92 -26.84
CA VAL A 26 -4.67 -17.19 -26.94
C VAL A 26 -5.42 -15.94 -27.36
N THR A 27 -6.53 -16.13 -28.05
CA THR A 27 -7.42 -15.05 -28.48
C THR A 27 -8.60 -14.94 -27.51
N VAL A 28 -8.80 -13.75 -26.96
CA VAL A 28 -9.89 -13.45 -26.05
C VAL A 28 -10.84 -12.44 -26.69
N LYS A 29 -12.14 -12.79 -26.73
CA LYS A 29 -13.19 -11.87 -27.15
C LYS A 29 -13.97 -11.41 -25.93
N VAL A 30 -14.00 -10.09 -25.73
CA VAL A 30 -14.66 -9.45 -24.60
C VAL A 30 -15.73 -8.49 -25.11
N TRP A 31 -16.93 -8.58 -24.54
CA TRP A 31 -17.99 -7.62 -24.78
C TRP A 31 -17.88 -6.47 -23.80
N ARG A 32 -17.53 -5.28 -24.31
CA ARG A 32 -17.38 -4.07 -23.48
C ARG A 32 -17.87 -2.84 -24.24
N ASN A 33 -18.62 -1.96 -23.58
CA ASN A 33 -19.20 -0.74 -24.16
C ASN A 33 -20.06 -1.01 -25.40
N LYS A 34 -20.90 -2.08 -25.37
CA LYS A 34 -21.75 -2.52 -26.48
C LYS A 34 -20.97 -2.89 -27.76
N ARG A 35 -19.69 -3.22 -27.63
CA ARG A 35 -18.84 -3.65 -28.75
C ARG A 35 -18.05 -4.90 -28.37
N GLU A 36 -17.85 -5.77 -29.36
CA GLU A 36 -16.94 -6.90 -29.22
C GLU A 36 -15.49 -6.43 -29.45
N ILE A 37 -14.62 -6.76 -28.51
CA ILE A 37 -13.20 -6.44 -28.58
C ILE A 37 -12.43 -7.75 -28.57
N THR A 38 -11.66 -8.01 -29.61
CA THR A 38 -10.77 -9.16 -29.69
C THR A 38 -9.35 -8.74 -29.27
N LYS A 39 -8.76 -9.49 -28.35
CA LYS A 39 -7.37 -9.29 -27.91
C LYS A 39 -6.62 -10.61 -27.92
N ASN A 40 -5.37 -10.57 -28.35
CA ASN A 40 -4.43 -11.67 -28.22
C ASN A 40 -3.61 -11.47 -26.96
N ILE A 41 -3.59 -12.46 -26.09
CA ILE A 41 -2.83 -12.46 -24.84
C ILE A 41 -1.92 -13.68 -24.80
N ILE A 42 -0.78 -13.55 -24.13
CA ILE A 42 0.10 -14.69 -23.84
C ILE A 42 -0.16 -15.09 -22.39
N LEU A 43 -0.50 -16.37 -22.18
CA LEU A 43 -0.74 -16.88 -20.83
C LEU A 43 0.58 -16.97 -20.07
N GLY A 44 0.67 -16.26 -18.96
CA GLY A 44 1.76 -16.41 -17.99
C GLY A 44 1.46 -17.51 -16.98
N ARG A 45 2.49 -18.02 -16.31
CA ARG A 45 2.29 -18.81 -15.09
C ARG A 45 1.79 -17.89 -13.99
N LEU A 46 0.78 -18.32 -13.26
CA LEU A 46 0.23 -17.55 -12.15
C LEU A 46 1.31 -17.25 -11.09
N GLU A 47 2.22 -18.18 -10.87
CA GLU A 47 3.33 -18.05 -9.92
C GLU A 47 4.38 -16.98 -10.30
N THR A 48 4.44 -16.61 -11.59
CA THR A 48 5.40 -15.61 -12.10
C THR A 48 4.76 -14.26 -12.36
N SER A 49 3.44 -14.10 -12.20
CA SER A 49 2.77 -12.83 -12.38
C SER A 49 3.11 -11.88 -11.20
N GLU A 50 3.35 -10.60 -11.49
CA GLU A 50 3.61 -9.60 -10.45
C GLU A 50 2.41 -9.43 -9.51
N ASP A 51 1.19 -9.60 -10.03
CA ASP A 51 -0.04 -9.59 -9.24
C ASP A 51 -0.13 -10.78 -8.27
N PHE A 52 0.46 -11.95 -8.65
CA PHE A 52 0.54 -13.10 -7.76
C PHE A 52 1.63 -12.93 -6.72
N LYS A 53 2.77 -12.30 -7.07
CA LYS A 53 3.79 -11.93 -6.09
C LYS A 53 3.23 -10.97 -5.01
N GLN A 54 2.30 -10.08 -5.37
CA GLN A 54 1.59 -9.25 -4.39
C GLN A 54 0.56 -10.04 -3.55
N LYS A 55 -0.01 -11.14 -4.09
CA LYS A 55 -1.00 -11.97 -3.38
C LYS A 55 -0.38 -13.12 -2.56
N SER A 56 0.80 -13.59 -2.93
CA SER A 56 1.53 -14.65 -2.22
C SER A 56 2.40 -14.16 -1.05
N ILE A 57 2.40 -12.85 -0.75
CA ILE A 57 3.09 -12.27 0.42
C ILE A 57 2.23 -12.43 1.69
N ILE A 58 1.62 -13.60 1.90
CA ILE A 58 0.90 -13.90 3.16
C ILE A 58 1.76 -14.74 4.14
N THR A 59 3.04 -14.99 3.83
CA THR A 59 3.93 -15.76 4.72
C THR A 59 5.34 -15.21 4.90
N GLU A 60 5.69 -14.08 4.27
CA GLU A 60 6.92 -13.39 4.63
C GLU A 60 6.63 -12.32 5.69
N LYS A 61 7.54 -12.16 6.67
CA LYS A 61 7.50 -11.05 7.63
C LYS A 61 7.11 -9.78 6.89
N PRO A 62 6.10 -9.04 7.35
CA PRO A 62 5.62 -7.85 6.67
C PRO A 62 6.80 -6.94 6.35
N LYS A 63 6.95 -6.61 5.06
CA LYS A 63 8.06 -5.81 4.56
C LYS A 63 8.10 -4.47 5.29
N GLU A 64 9.10 -4.29 6.11
CA GLU A 64 9.36 -3.02 6.79
C GLU A 64 10.01 -2.04 5.82
N VAL A 65 9.53 -0.82 5.80
CA VAL A 65 10.07 0.28 4.97
C VAL A 65 10.30 1.50 5.86
N GLU A 66 11.44 2.11 5.71
CA GLU A 66 11.76 3.36 6.40
C GLU A 66 11.17 4.55 5.64
N ILE A 67 10.46 5.42 6.36
CA ILE A 67 9.94 6.69 5.88
C ILE A 67 10.94 7.79 6.26
N GLU A 68 11.87 8.09 5.37
CA GLU A 68 12.98 9.04 5.62
C GLU A 68 12.51 10.40 6.15
N GLY A 69 11.40 10.92 5.63
CA GLY A 69 10.87 12.22 6.05
C GLY A 69 10.34 12.27 7.48
N LEU A 70 10.03 11.12 8.07
CA LEU A 70 9.57 10.96 9.45
C LEU A 70 10.59 10.21 10.31
N LYS A 71 11.63 9.63 9.70
CA LYS A 71 12.62 8.76 10.36
C LYS A 71 11.98 7.66 11.22
N ILE A 72 10.97 7.02 10.64
CA ILE A 72 10.26 5.88 11.23
C ILE A 72 10.28 4.70 10.27
N THR A 73 10.29 3.50 10.81
CA THR A 73 10.10 2.28 10.03
C THR A 73 8.66 1.82 10.21
N VAL A 74 8.02 1.49 9.12
CA VAL A 74 6.61 1.07 9.09
C VAL A 74 6.42 -0.20 8.28
N ARG A 75 5.34 -0.93 8.56
CA ARG A 75 4.82 -2.02 7.75
C ARG A 75 3.34 -1.84 7.51
N LEU A 76 2.76 -2.51 6.53
CA LEU A 76 1.32 -2.51 6.35
C LEU A 76 0.62 -3.19 7.54
N VAL A 77 -0.56 -2.67 7.88
CA VAL A 77 -1.49 -3.34 8.82
C VAL A 77 -1.91 -4.67 8.20
N ASP A 78 -1.83 -5.74 8.98
CA ASP A 78 -2.30 -7.06 8.59
C ASP A 78 -3.58 -7.46 9.35
N LYS A 79 -4.15 -8.60 8.97
CA LYS A 79 -5.37 -9.12 9.61
C LYS A 79 -5.17 -9.42 11.09
N LYS A 80 -3.97 -9.84 11.46
CA LYS A 80 -3.62 -10.19 12.83
C LYS A 80 -3.61 -8.97 13.73
N ASP A 81 -3.06 -7.82 13.24
CA ASP A 81 -3.12 -6.55 13.96
C ASP A 81 -4.56 -6.13 14.25
N LEU A 82 -5.45 -6.27 13.25
CA LEU A 82 -6.85 -5.88 13.40
C LEU A 82 -7.60 -6.78 14.39
N GLU A 83 -7.35 -8.08 14.36
CA GLU A 83 -7.95 -9.07 15.25
C GLU A 83 -7.47 -8.89 16.70
N GLU A 84 -6.15 -8.80 16.92
CA GLU A 84 -5.54 -8.62 18.24
C GLU A 84 -6.02 -7.31 18.89
N ARG A 85 -6.19 -6.25 18.09
CA ARG A 85 -6.64 -4.94 18.56
C ARG A 85 -8.16 -4.75 18.53
N LYS A 86 -8.93 -5.75 18.06
CA LYS A 86 -10.39 -5.64 17.89
C LYS A 86 -10.81 -4.41 17.06
N LEU A 87 -10.01 -4.05 16.07
CA LEU A 87 -10.32 -2.98 15.15
C LEU A 87 -11.21 -3.49 14.01
N SER A 88 -11.94 -2.58 13.36
CA SER A 88 -12.76 -2.93 12.20
C SER A 88 -11.88 -3.48 11.06
N LYS A 89 -12.39 -4.48 10.34
CA LYS A 89 -11.72 -5.08 9.18
C LYS A 89 -11.47 -4.10 8.02
N ASP A 90 -12.15 -2.95 8.04
CA ASP A 90 -12.01 -1.90 7.03
C ASP A 90 -10.88 -0.90 7.35
N VAL A 91 -10.22 -1.05 8.49
CA VAL A 91 -9.08 -0.20 8.86
C VAL A 91 -7.90 -0.57 7.98
N THR A 92 -7.40 0.41 7.24
CA THR A 92 -6.16 0.32 6.46
C THR A 92 -5.16 1.32 7.01
N GLY A 93 -3.89 1.08 6.75
CA GLY A 93 -2.83 1.96 7.20
C GLY A 93 -1.50 1.24 7.38
N VAL A 94 -0.60 1.88 8.11
CA VAL A 94 0.73 1.35 8.41
C VAL A 94 0.98 1.34 9.90
N VAL A 95 1.61 0.28 10.39
CA VAL A 95 2.03 0.11 11.78
C VAL A 95 3.46 0.65 11.92
N ILE A 96 3.73 1.45 12.92
CA ILE A 96 5.07 1.92 13.26
C ILE A 96 5.81 0.79 13.97
N THR A 97 6.93 0.34 13.42
CA THR A 97 7.76 -0.73 14.00
C THR A 97 9.01 -0.20 14.68
N LYS A 98 9.54 0.94 14.19
CA LYS A 98 10.70 1.62 14.80
C LYS A 98 10.56 3.13 14.64
N ILE A 99 11.14 3.87 15.59
CA ILE A 99 11.19 5.34 15.59
C ILE A 99 12.63 5.73 15.93
N ALA A 100 13.26 6.54 15.07
CA ALA A 100 14.58 7.07 15.34
C ALA A 100 14.50 8.13 16.46
N GLN A 101 15.57 8.28 17.24
CA GLN A 101 15.62 9.24 18.35
C GLN A 101 15.47 10.70 17.89
N ASP A 102 15.95 11.00 16.69
CA ASP A 102 15.88 12.30 16.03
C ASP A 102 14.66 12.42 15.08
N SER A 103 13.67 11.54 15.23
CA SER A 103 12.42 11.59 14.48
C SER A 103 11.59 12.82 14.87
N PRO A 104 11.01 13.55 13.90
CA PRO A 104 10.07 14.64 14.20
C PRO A 104 8.78 14.15 14.86
N VAL A 105 8.57 12.85 14.91
CA VAL A 105 7.41 12.18 15.54
C VAL A 105 7.83 11.26 16.68
N ASN A 106 8.92 11.58 17.38
CA ASN A 106 9.48 10.80 18.49
C ASN A 106 8.50 10.65 19.69
N TYR A 107 7.45 11.46 19.75
CA TYR A 107 6.36 11.35 20.72
C TYR A 107 5.34 10.26 20.39
N LEU A 108 5.43 9.65 19.21
CA LEU A 108 4.67 8.46 18.86
C LEU A 108 5.32 7.21 19.46
N GLU A 109 4.55 6.13 19.51
CA GLU A 109 5.03 4.86 20.03
C GLU A 109 5.05 3.80 18.92
N THR A 110 5.96 2.85 19.05
CA THR A 110 5.92 1.64 18.23
C THR A 110 4.60 0.92 18.46
N GLY A 111 4.04 0.37 17.39
CA GLY A 111 2.71 -0.21 17.42
C GLY A 111 1.57 0.78 17.11
N ASN A 112 1.78 2.10 17.12
CA ASN A 112 0.76 3.02 16.63
C ASN A 112 0.48 2.76 15.14
N ILE A 113 -0.77 2.89 14.71
CA ILE A 113 -1.22 2.67 13.34
C ILE A 113 -1.54 4.02 12.71
N ILE A 114 -0.84 4.42 11.66
CA ILE A 114 -1.16 5.62 10.88
C ILE A 114 -2.19 5.22 9.84
N VAL A 115 -3.39 5.80 9.90
CA VAL A 115 -4.53 5.50 9.02
C VAL A 115 -4.85 6.60 8.03
N GLU A 116 -4.49 7.84 8.35
CA GLU A 116 -4.65 9.00 7.45
C GLU A 116 -3.44 9.92 7.54
N ALA A 117 -3.13 10.58 6.44
CA ALA A 117 -2.19 11.69 6.39
C ALA A 117 -2.76 12.80 5.50
N GLN A 118 -2.73 14.07 5.95
CA GLN A 118 -3.33 15.22 5.27
C GLN A 118 -4.79 14.95 4.86
N LYS A 119 -5.58 14.34 5.75
CA LYS A 119 -6.98 13.94 5.54
C LYS A 119 -7.19 12.93 4.40
N LYS A 120 -6.12 12.30 3.90
CA LYS A 120 -6.18 11.22 2.92
C LYS A 120 -5.94 9.88 3.60
N LYS A 121 -6.77 8.89 3.29
CA LYS A 121 -6.65 7.54 3.81
C LYS A 121 -5.37 6.89 3.30
N ILE A 122 -4.67 6.18 4.17
CA ILE A 122 -3.45 5.43 3.84
C ILE A 122 -3.85 3.98 3.56
N ASN A 123 -3.60 3.53 2.34
CA ASN A 123 -3.84 2.15 1.93
C ASN A 123 -2.53 1.40 1.67
N THR A 124 -1.47 2.12 1.31
CA THR A 124 -0.15 1.59 1.02
C THR A 124 0.93 2.41 1.75
N ILE A 125 2.11 1.83 1.90
CA ILE A 125 3.28 2.56 2.43
C ILE A 125 3.64 3.74 1.51
N GLY A 126 3.53 3.53 0.18
CA GLY A 126 3.79 4.57 -0.82
C GLY A 126 2.86 5.78 -0.70
N ASP A 127 1.62 5.61 -0.24
CA ASP A 127 0.71 6.73 0.01
C ASP A 127 1.29 7.66 1.09
N LEU A 128 1.77 7.07 2.19
CA LEU A 128 2.40 7.84 3.27
C LEU A 128 3.69 8.53 2.79
N GLU A 129 4.57 7.82 2.09
CA GLU A 129 5.80 8.39 1.54
C GLU A 129 5.53 9.59 0.62
N ASN A 130 4.57 9.45 -0.29
CA ASN A 130 4.21 10.52 -1.23
C ASN A 130 3.65 11.75 -0.51
N ILE A 131 2.78 11.55 0.47
CA ILE A 131 2.21 12.65 1.27
C ILE A 131 3.32 13.35 2.06
N VAL A 132 4.21 12.60 2.69
CA VAL A 132 5.36 13.16 3.43
C VAL A 132 6.28 13.97 2.50
N LYS A 133 6.62 13.43 1.32
CA LYS A 133 7.44 14.12 0.30
C LYS A 133 6.79 15.43 -0.18
N ILE A 134 5.49 15.41 -0.44
CA ILE A 134 4.73 16.60 -0.87
C ILE A 134 4.70 17.65 0.24
N THR A 135 4.38 17.23 1.48
CA THR A 135 4.32 18.13 2.63
C THR A 135 5.68 18.75 2.93
N LYS A 136 6.77 17.98 2.80
CA LYS A 136 8.14 18.47 2.98
C LYS A 136 8.52 19.59 2.00
N ARG A 137 7.95 19.55 0.78
CA ARG A 137 8.15 20.54 -0.28
C ARG A 137 7.19 21.74 -0.19
N SER A 138 6.14 21.64 0.59
CA SER A 138 5.16 22.71 0.76
C SER A 138 5.68 23.80 1.72
N SER A 139 5.12 24.99 1.62
CA SER A 139 5.41 26.10 2.53
C SER A 139 4.98 25.78 3.97
N GLU A 140 3.89 25.06 4.12
CA GLU A 140 3.36 24.60 5.40
C GLU A 140 3.99 23.24 5.77
N LYS A 141 5.17 23.20 6.29
CA LYS A 141 5.87 21.97 6.67
C LYS A 141 5.19 21.15 7.78
N THR A 142 3.89 21.32 7.96
CA THR A 142 3.08 20.62 8.97
C THR A 142 2.35 19.44 8.33
N LEU A 143 2.67 18.23 8.79
CA LEU A 143 1.97 17.00 8.41
C LEU A 143 0.90 16.67 9.47
N LEU A 144 -0.37 16.65 9.06
CA LEU A 144 -1.46 16.18 9.90
C LEU A 144 -1.65 14.68 9.67
N ILE A 145 -1.54 13.88 10.72
CA ILE A 145 -1.76 12.43 10.68
C ILE A 145 -2.88 12.02 11.63
N ALA A 146 -3.67 11.02 11.23
CA ALA A 146 -4.59 10.33 12.12
C ALA A 146 -4.01 8.97 12.46
N ILE A 147 -3.96 8.64 13.74
CA ILE A 147 -3.41 7.39 14.24
C ILE A 147 -4.41 6.66 15.13
N TYR A 148 -4.28 5.34 15.23
CA TYR A 148 -4.73 4.57 16.40
C TYR A 148 -3.54 4.33 17.32
N ASN A 149 -3.65 4.76 18.57
CA ASN A 149 -2.64 4.49 19.59
C ASN A 149 -2.75 3.03 20.11
N ASN A 150 -1.88 2.64 21.02
CA ASN A 150 -1.87 1.29 21.59
C ASN A 150 -3.13 0.95 22.42
N GLN A 151 -3.92 1.96 22.81
CA GLN A 151 -5.23 1.80 23.46
C GLN A 151 -6.41 1.82 22.47
N ASN A 152 -6.14 1.73 21.15
CA ASN A 152 -7.14 1.80 20.08
C ASN A 152 -7.95 3.11 20.03
N GLN A 153 -7.40 4.18 20.58
CA GLN A 153 -8.00 5.51 20.48
C GLN A 153 -7.50 6.18 19.20
N ARG A 154 -8.45 6.70 18.41
CA ARG A 154 -8.10 7.48 17.23
C ARG A 154 -7.75 8.90 17.64
N ARG A 155 -6.58 9.39 17.22
CA ARG A 155 -6.09 10.74 17.50
C ARG A 155 -5.56 11.39 16.23
N TYR A 156 -5.74 12.71 16.15
CA TYR A 156 -5.14 13.54 15.11
C TYR A 156 -3.96 14.28 15.70
N ILE A 157 -2.85 14.25 14.98
CA ILE A 157 -1.56 14.78 15.42
C ILE A 157 -0.95 15.60 14.28
N GLY A 158 -0.53 16.82 14.57
CA GLY A 158 0.25 17.66 13.67
C GLY A 158 1.73 17.50 13.97
N CYS A 159 2.55 17.16 12.99
CA CYS A 159 3.99 17.10 13.10
C CYS A 159 4.67 18.09 12.14
N LEU A 160 5.66 18.82 12.63
CA LEU A 160 6.49 19.70 11.82
C LEU A 160 7.59 18.86 11.15
N LEU A 161 7.65 18.93 9.82
CA LEU A 161 8.71 18.29 9.05
C LEU A 161 9.86 19.29 8.87
N TYR A 162 10.93 19.11 9.64
CA TYR A 162 12.13 19.92 9.47
C TYR A 162 12.87 19.49 8.19
N THR A 163 13.23 20.47 7.34
CA THR A 163 14.27 20.27 6.32
C THR A 163 15.62 20.56 6.98
N SER A 164 16.56 19.63 6.85
CA SER A 164 17.95 19.79 7.34
C SER A 164 18.78 20.80 6.52
N ASP A 165 18.17 21.79 5.88
CA ASP A 165 18.84 22.79 5.04
C ASP A 165 19.06 24.12 5.77
N ALA A 166 19.31 24.08 7.06
CA ALA A 166 19.69 25.28 7.82
C ALA A 166 21.06 25.11 8.48
N ALA A 167 22.07 24.76 7.68
CA ALA A 167 23.46 24.82 8.11
C ALA A 167 24.38 25.19 6.94
N ASP A 168 24.12 26.35 6.30
CA ASP A 168 25.12 27.01 5.47
C ASP A 168 24.66 28.44 5.11
N GLU A 169 24.59 29.31 6.15
CA GLU A 169 24.62 30.76 5.91
C GLU A 169 24.88 31.50 7.25
N ILE A 170 26.02 31.30 7.88
CA ILE A 170 26.64 32.32 8.70
C ILE A 170 28.17 32.19 8.55
N THR A 171 28.72 32.71 7.46
CA THR A 171 30.06 33.26 7.39
C THR A 171 30.08 34.34 6.32
N GLY A 172 29.85 35.54 6.72
CA GLY A 172 30.10 36.77 5.98
C GLY A 172 30.39 37.87 6.95
#